data_b76d61e6b3c871a8fab1e352edac208b
#
_entry.id   b76d61e6b3c871a8fab1e352edac208b
#
_cell.length_a   1.000
_cell.length_b   1.000
_cell.length_c   1.000
_cell.angle_alpha   90.00
_cell.angle_beta   90.00
_cell.angle_gamma   90.00
#
_symmetry.space_group_name_H-M   'P 1'
#
loop_
_entity.id
_entity.type
_entity.pdbx_description
1 polymer ?
#
loop_
_entity_poly.entity_id
_entity_poly.type
_entity_poly.pdbx_seq_one_letter_code
_entity_poly.pdbx_strand_id
1 'polypeptide(L)'
;MKKQLFILCVLLLVCLTALSAATLEQIIEGAKENSTTYQTLLLTKQNELLSAQAADEEKKVGISIDVTANPIEGYGTEELGVSLNPSVSITLPNDGSTTFTGSSTVSTKYGTGTTTANGSLSVSHTFTFNGYDSSYAKTLEETSSKYQAKINEKQTEYSFEKTVISTITQLLTVENSFLQSQFEYEKQRAAMEKIIGMGVEESSEVYTTAKEALKTYLEAFAALDEQFSTLLANYRAFTGLEWDGVEIDSLPTLEIYSWDEGNSAVKIQELGYESSYEAYKKAVTEANKSTLAVQLSASADTDKTLSVSGDLSYTSKNWSVSVAPGVSINETEVTPSVTISGHWSNDTDSSQREISTALNNAKIAQNTYIEALASYSEENLSLIQQIIQWDSQKEQKQAVLQSKKTLLENAQNMFDLGLSTEDDLCEAKINYKVAENEWKALLLEGLSLQHDLEIFAI
;
A
#
# COMPACT_ATOMS: atom_id res chain seq x y z
N MET A 1 37.79 -19.80 41.81
CA MET A 1 37.54 -18.76 40.79
C MET A 1 37.78 -19.27 39.38
N LYS A 2 38.87 -19.93 39.00
CA LYS A 2 39.03 -20.51 37.63
C LYS A 2 37.91 -21.44 37.17
N LYS A 3 37.27 -22.20 38.08
CA LYS A 3 36.13 -23.07 37.75
C LYS A 3 34.82 -22.34 37.45
N GLN A 4 34.61 -21.12 37.92
CA GLN A 4 33.38 -20.37 37.67
C GLN A 4 33.41 -19.66 36.30
N LEU A 5 34.58 -19.17 35.86
CA LEU A 5 34.75 -18.59 34.52
C LEU A 5 34.63 -19.68 33.45
N PHE A 6 35.21 -20.85 33.66
CA PHE A 6 35.06 -22.01 32.79
C PHE A 6 33.61 -22.48 32.70
N ILE A 7 32.86 -22.45 33.80
CA ILE A 7 31.45 -22.82 33.81
C ILE A 7 30.61 -21.77 33.02
N LEU A 8 30.95 -20.48 33.08
CA LEU A 8 30.24 -19.42 32.35
C LEU A 8 30.54 -19.49 30.83
N CYS A 9 31.81 -19.69 30.46
CA CYS A 9 32.15 -19.90 29.02
C CYS A 9 31.61 -21.25 28.49
N VAL A 10 31.56 -22.29 29.30
CA VAL A 10 30.98 -23.59 28.91
C VAL A 10 29.47 -23.52 28.93
N LEU A 11 28.82 -22.78 29.83
CA LEU A 11 27.38 -22.55 29.79
C LEU A 11 26.97 -21.71 28.57
N LEU A 12 27.72 -20.69 28.17
CA LEU A 12 27.55 -19.96 26.93
C LEU A 12 27.80 -20.85 25.71
N LEU A 13 28.71 -21.82 25.75
CA LEU A 13 29.00 -22.76 24.66
C LEU A 13 28.02 -23.95 24.62
N VAL A 14 27.48 -24.40 25.74
CA VAL A 14 26.54 -25.53 25.82
C VAL A 14 25.11 -25.06 25.42
N CYS A 15 24.76 -23.81 25.65
CA CYS A 15 23.54 -23.24 25.05
C CYS A 15 23.62 -23.12 23.53
N LEU A 16 24.81 -23.05 22.94
CA LEU A 16 25.05 -22.94 21.49
C LEU A 16 24.96 -24.28 20.71
N THR A 17 24.77 -25.42 21.38
CA THR A 17 24.85 -26.73 20.71
C THR A 17 23.55 -27.55 20.67
N ALA A 18 22.41 -27.01 21.11
CA ALA A 18 21.19 -27.78 21.21
C ALA A 18 19.96 -27.19 20.52
N LEU A 19 19.97 -25.92 20.09
CA LEU A 19 18.95 -25.38 19.20
C LEU A 19 19.61 -24.99 17.87
N SER A 20 19.17 -25.57 16.77
CA SER A 20 19.49 -25.08 15.44
C SER A 20 18.95 -23.66 15.32
N ALA A 21 19.77 -22.71 14.94
CA ALA A 21 19.33 -21.34 14.66
C ALA A 21 18.14 -21.39 13.68
N ALA A 22 17.15 -20.54 13.89
CA ALA A 22 16.00 -20.49 13.00
C ALA A 22 16.43 -20.07 11.59
N THR A 23 15.87 -20.70 10.58
CA THR A 23 16.11 -20.28 9.20
C THR A 23 15.46 -18.93 8.97
N LEU A 24 15.98 -18.16 7.99
CA LEU A 24 15.39 -16.88 7.62
C LEU A 24 13.90 -17.02 7.25
N GLU A 25 13.53 -18.10 6.57
CA GLU A 25 12.14 -18.38 6.20
C GLU A 25 11.25 -18.58 7.44
N GLN A 26 11.71 -19.33 8.43
CA GLN A 26 10.99 -19.51 9.70
C GLN A 26 10.81 -18.18 10.45
N ILE A 27 11.80 -17.31 10.41
CA ILE A 27 11.74 -15.98 11.04
C ILE A 27 10.72 -15.10 10.31
N ILE A 28 10.71 -15.11 8.99
CA ILE A 28 9.75 -14.36 8.16
C ILE A 28 8.33 -14.86 8.42
N GLU A 29 8.10 -16.16 8.44
CA GLU A 29 6.77 -16.74 8.73
C GLU A 29 6.31 -16.41 10.15
N GLY A 30 7.16 -16.54 11.16
CA GLY A 30 6.84 -16.13 12.52
C GLY A 30 6.49 -14.64 12.62
N ALA A 31 7.21 -13.78 11.89
CA ALA A 31 6.90 -12.36 11.82
C ALA A 31 5.55 -12.09 11.11
N LYS A 32 5.22 -12.83 10.03
CA LYS A 32 3.93 -12.73 9.33
C LYS A 32 2.76 -13.11 10.25
N GLU A 33 2.93 -14.16 11.05
CA GLU A 33 1.89 -14.63 11.99
C GLU A 33 1.66 -13.65 13.15
N ASN A 34 2.71 -13.05 13.69
CA ASN A 34 2.65 -12.18 14.88
C ASN A 34 2.45 -10.69 14.56
N SER A 35 2.65 -10.26 13.30
CA SER A 35 2.56 -8.86 12.91
C SER A 35 1.13 -8.42 12.61
N THR A 36 0.60 -7.52 13.44
CA THR A 36 -0.67 -6.83 13.15
C THR A 36 -0.61 -6.00 11.86
N THR A 37 0.57 -5.48 11.54
CA THR A 37 0.80 -4.74 10.28
C THR A 37 0.60 -5.64 9.07
N TYR A 38 1.19 -6.84 9.07
CA TYR A 38 1.02 -7.80 7.98
C TYR A 38 -0.45 -8.27 7.86
N GLN A 39 -1.12 -8.53 8.98
CA GLN A 39 -2.54 -8.86 9.00
C GLN A 39 -3.41 -7.74 8.41
N THR A 40 -3.08 -6.48 8.73
CA THR A 40 -3.76 -5.31 8.14
C THR A 40 -3.55 -5.23 6.64
N LEU A 41 -2.34 -5.54 6.13
CA LEU A 41 -2.04 -5.59 4.71
C LEU A 41 -2.86 -6.66 3.98
N LEU A 42 -3.01 -7.86 4.56
CA LEU A 42 -3.86 -8.92 4.01
C LEU A 42 -5.33 -8.50 3.92
N LEU A 43 -5.85 -7.85 4.97
CA LEU A 43 -7.22 -7.32 4.98
C LEU A 43 -7.42 -6.21 3.94
N THR A 44 -6.43 -5.32 3.78
CA THR A 44 -6.46 -4.27 2.74
C THR A 44 -6.53 -4.89 1.35
N LYS A 45 -5.68 -5.89 1.06
CA LYS A 45 -5.70 -6.64 -0.20
C LYS A 45 -7.07 -7.31 -0.44
N GLN A 46 -7.65 -7.90 0.59
CA GLN A 46 -8.98 -8.51 0.49
C GLN A 46 -10.05 -7.46 0.17
N ASN A 47 -9.98 -6.27 0.77
CA ASN A 47 -10.90 -5.17 0.48
C ASN A 47 -10.74 -4.64 -0.96
N GLU A 48 -9.52 -4.56 -1.48
CA GLU A 48 -9.27 -4.17 -2.88
C GLU A 48 -9.88 -5.18 -3.86
N LEU A 49 -9.74 -6.48 -3.59
CA LEU A 49 -10.37 -7.54 -4.39
C LEU A 49 -11.90 -7.45 -4.34
N LEU A 50 -12.47 -7.21 -3.17
CA LEU A 50 -13.92 -7.02 -3.02
C LEU A 50 -14.42 -5.78 -3.77
N SER A 51 -13.64 -4.69 -3.74
CA SER A 51 -13.96 -3.46 -4.48
C SER A 51 -13.92 -3.67 -5.99
N ALA A 52 -12.92 -4.43 -6.48
CA ALA A 52 -12.84 -4.79 -7.90
C ALA A 52 -14.02 -5.68 -8.34
N GLN A 53 -14.46 -6.60 -7.49
CA GLN A 53 -15.65 -7.43 -7.73
C GLN A 53 -16.94 -6.60 -7.73
N ALA A 54 -17.07 -5.62 -6.81
CA ALA A 54 -18.20 -4.71 -6.76
C ALA A 54 -18.32 -3.85 -8.04
N ALA A 55 -17.19 -3.37 -8.58
CA ALA A 55 -17.16 -2.62 -9.84
C ALA A 55 -17.65 -3.44 -11.05
N ASP A 56 -17.43 -4.76 -11.04
CA ASP A 56 -17.99 -5.67 -12.04
C ASP A 56 -19.49 -5.91 -11.86
N GLU A 57 -20.00 -5.75 -10.63
CA GLU A 57 -21.44 -5.87 -10.34
C GLU A 57 -22.23 -4.63 -10.70
N GLU A 58 -21.64 -3.44 -10.75
CA GLU A 58 -22.28 -2.19 -11.22
C GLU A 58 -22.71 -2.25 -12.69
N LYS A 59 -22.23 -3.24 -13.47
CA LYS A 59 -22.69 -3.49 -14.84
C LYS A 59 -24.09 -4.15 -14.91
N LYS A 60 -24.71 -4.41 -13.77
CA LYS A 60 -26.06 -4.99 -13.69
C LYS A 60 -27.14 -3.91 -13.69
N VAL A 61 -28.41 -4.31 -13.92
CA VAL A 61 -29.56 -3.40 -13.88
C VAL A 61 -29.56 -2.59 -12.58
N GLY A 62 -29.44 -1.29 -12.69
CA GLY A 62 -29.54 -0.38 -11.56
C GLY A 62 -31.01 -0.23 -11.10
N ILE A 63 -31.31 -0.62 -9.87
CA ILE A 63 -32.61 -0.40 -9.26
C ILE A 63 -32.39 0.45 -8.03
N SER A 64 -32.98 1.66 -8.00
CA SER A 64 -33.04 2.48 -6.80
C SER A 64 -34.47 2.60 -6.30
N ILE A 65 -34.64 2.49 -5.01
CA ILE A 65 -35.90 2.67 -4.32
C ILE A 65 -35.69 3.72 -3.24
N ASP A 66 -36.32 4.87 -3.41
CA ASP A 66 -36.23 5.97 -2.48
C ASP A 66 -37.61 6.20 -1.85
N VAL A 67 -37.63 6.38 -0.54
CA VAL A 67 -38.84 6.73 0.19
C VAL A 67 -38.57 7.96 1.03
N THR A 68 -39.23 9.06 0.69
CA THR A 68 -39.16 10.29 1.44
C THR A 68 -40.47 10.46 2.24
N ALA A 69 -40.38 10.61 3.53
CA ALA A 69 -41.51 10.89 4.39
C ALA A 69 -41.31 12.25 5.06
N ASN A 70 -42.27 13.15 4.88
CA ASN A 70 -42.33 14.41 5.60
C ASN A 70 -43.46 14.29 6.69
N PRO A 71 -43.09 13.97 7.92
CA PRO A 71 -44.08 13.65 8.98
C PRO A 71 -44.86 14.87 9.45
N ILE A 72 -44.37 16.08 9.16
CA ILE A 72 -45.06 17.33 9.53
C ILE A 72 -44.89 18.35 8.42
N GLU A 73 -45.94 18.62 7.67
CA GLU A 73 -46.03 19.73 6.73
C GLU A 73 -46.89 20.85 7.27
N GLY A 74 -46.47 22.09 7.02
CA GLY A 74 -47.26 23.26 7.43
C GLY A 74 -47.23 23.57 8.93
N TYR A 75 -46.15 23.23 9.65
CA TYR A 75 -46.00 23.57 11.08
C TYR A 75 -46.08 25.09 11.27
N GLY A 76 -47.09 25.53 12.10
CA GLY A 76 -47.35 26.95 12.29
C GLY A 76 -48.37 27.55 11.34
N THR A 77 -48.97 26.77 10.44
CA THR A 77 -50.12 27.16 9.60
C THR A 77 -51.36 26.38 9.98
N GLU A 78 -52.55 26.82 9.50
CA GLU A 78 -53.82 26.09 9.73
C GLU A 78 -53.89 24.74 8.99
N GLU A 79 -52.89 24.43 8.13
CA GLU A 79 -52.85 23.24 7.29
C GLU A 79 -51.73 22.29 7.71
N LEU A 80 -51.85 21.63 8.84
CA LEU A 80 -50.94 20.58 9.26
C LEU A 80 -51.18 19.31 8.43
N GLY A 81 -50.13 18.72 7.89
CA GLY A 81 -50.22 17.52 7.05
C GLY A 81 -49.04 16.57 7.18
N VAL A 82 -49.16 15.38 6.60
CA VAL A 82 -48.12 14.37 6.43
C VAL A 82 -48.06 14.00 4.97
N SER A 83 -46.86 13.93 4.40
CA SER A 83 -46.66 13.40 3.06
C SER A 83 -45.67 12.22 3.00
N LEU A 84 -45.95 11.27 2.12
CA LEU A 84 -45.12 10.11 1.81
C LEU A 84 -44.89 10.04 0.31
N ASN A 85 -43.60 10.02 -0.08
CA ASN A 85 -43.19 10.07 -1.48
C ASN A 85 -42.27 8.87 -1.82
N PRO A 86 -42.80 7.66 -2.04
CA PRO A 86 -42.00 6.55 -2.56
C PRO A 86 -41.70 6.74 -4.06
N SER A 87 -40.47 6.44 -4.46
CA SER A 87 -40.07 6.39 -5.86
C SER A 87 -39.23 5.15 -6.17
N VAL A 88 -39.37 4.63 -7.36
CA VAL A 88 -38.58 3.50 -7.90
C VAL A 88 -37.99 3.93 -9.23
N SER A 89 -36.70 3.80 -9.39
CA SER A 89 -36.01 4.04 -10.65
C SER A 89 -35.25 2.79 -11.10
N ILE A 90 -35.40 2.42 -12.35
CA ILE A 90 -34.73 1.30 -12.99
C ILE A 90 -33.94 1.83 -14.19
N THR A 91 -32.62 1.69 -14.17
CA THR A 91 -31.73 2.09 -15.25
C THR A 91 -31.14 0.84 -15.92
N LEU A 92 -31.21 0.77 -17.25
CA LEU A 92 -30.68 -0.35 -18.02
C LEU A 92 -29.14 -0.22 -18.18
N PRO A 93 -28.34 -1.24 -17.83
CA PRO A 93 -26.89 -1.12 -17.74
C PRO A 93 -26.15 -0.99 -19.06
N ASN A 94 -26.70 -1.53 -20.13
CA ASN A 94 -26.05 -1.53 -21.47
C ASN A 94 -26.31 -0.27 -22.28
N ASP A 95 -27.22 0.58 -21.84
CA ASP A 95 -27.70 1.69 -22.61
C ASP A 95 -27.57 3.01 -21.82
N GLY A 96 -27.47 2.97 -20.48
CA GLY A 96 -27.30 4.17 -19.59
C GLY A 96 -28.26 5.34 -19.88
N SER A 97 -28.95 5.26 -21.00
CA SER A 97 -29.79 6.27 -21.59
C SER A 97 -31.29 5.97 -21.42
N THR A 98 -31.67 4.75 -21.03
CA THR A 98 -33.07 4.36 -20.79
C THR A 98 -33.34 4.23 -19.30
N THR A 99 -34.27 5.02 -18.78
CA THR A 99 -34.68 5.01 -17.38
C THR A 99 -36.20 4.88 -17.27
N PHE A 100 -36.64 3.96 -16.43
CA PHE A 100 -38.03 3.82 -16.00
C PHE A 100 -38.15 4.36 -14.59
N THR A 101 -39.08 5.29 -14.36
CA THR A 101 -39.31 5.85 -13.03
C THR A 101 -40.78 5.75 -12.64
N GLY A 102 -41.04 5.21 -11.49
CA GLY A 102 -42.37 5.22 -10.89
C GLY A 102 -42.29 5.99 -9.58
N SER A 103 -43.22 6.92 -9.35
CA SER A 103 -43.33 7.63 -8.09
C SER A 103 -44.78 7.78 -7.63
N SER A 104 -45.02 7.88 -6.35
CA SER A 104 -46.32 8.25 -5.80
C SER A 104 -46.15 9.23 -4.63
N THR A 105 -47.11 10.11 -4.50
CA THR A 105 -47.19 11.04 -3.36
C THR A 105 -48.51 10.85 -2.71
N VAL A 106 -48.52 10.58 -1.43
CA VAL A 106 -49.72 10.55 -0.60
C VAL A 106 -49.58 11.63 0.49
N SER A 107 -50.48 12.58 0.50
CA SER A 107 -50.50 13.61 1.55
C SER A 107 -51.85 13.68 2.23
N THR A 108 -51.87 13.87 3.54
CA THR A 108 -53.07 13.99 4.33
C THR A 108 -53.02 15.30 5.14
N LYS A 109 -54.02 16.16 4.96
CA LYS A 109 -54.16 17.40 5.76
C LYS A 109 -55.08 17.14 6.97
N TYR A 110 -54.57 17.31 8.17
CA TYR A 110 -55.30 17.02 9.41
C TYR A 110 -56.45 17.99 9.67
N GLY A 111 -56.33 19.26 9.26
CA GLY A 111 -57.36 20.29 9.50
C GLY A 111 -58.64 20.07 8.71
N THR A 112 -58.55 19.55 7.53
CA THR A 112 -59.71 19.31 6.59
C THR A 112 -60.07 17.84 6.49
N GLY A 113 -59.25 16.92 7.00
CA GLY A 113 -59.40 15.48 6.79
C GLY A 113 -59.20 15.01 5.34
N THR A 114 -58.64 15.87 4.48
CA THR A 114 -58.50 15.61 3.07
C THR A 114 -57.19 14.79 2.82
N THR A 115 -57.32 13.66 2.14
CA THR A 115 -56.19 12.87 1.67
C THR A 115 -56.10 12.98 0.14
N THR A 116 -54.94 13.37 -0.35
CA THR A 116 -54.62 13.38 -1.80
C THR A 116 -53.57 12.33 -2.10
N ALA A 117 -53.74 11.61 -3.18
CA ALA A 117 -52.77 10.66 -3.68
C ALA A 117 -52.52 10.91 -5.18
N ASN A 118 -51.24 11.05 -5.54
CA ASN A 118 -50.80 11.21 -6.92
C ASN A 118 -49.85 10.08 -7.25
N GLY A 119 -50.00 9.47 -8.40
CA GLY A 119 -49.09 8.46 -8.95
C GLY A 119 -48.56 8.89 -10.30
N SER A 120 -47.30 8.66 -10.56
CA SER A 120 -46.71 8.89 -11.89
C SER A 120 -45.81 7.75 -12.34
N LEU A 121 -45.83 7.50 -13.63
CA LEU A 121 -44.92 6.60 -14.34
C LEU A 121 -44.26 7.36 -15.46
N SER A 122 -42.96 7.22 -15.61
CA SER A 122 -42.26 7.81 -16.75
C SER A 122 -41.22 6.83 -17.34
N VAL A 123 -41.02 6.94 -18.64
CA VAL A 123 -39.97 6.28 -19.39
C VAL A 123 -39.23 7.35 -20.14
N SER A 124 -37.93 7.42 -19.99
CA SER A 124 -37.08 8.32 -20.74
C SER A 124 -35.97 7.56 -21.46
N HIS A 125 -35.63 8.01 -22.67
CA HIS A 125 -34.50 7.52 -23.44
C HIS A 125 -33.81 8.69 -24.13
N THR A 126 -32.46 8.68 -24.10
CA THR A 126 -31.64 9.71 -24.74
C THR A 126 -30.77 9.10 -25.81
N PHE A 127 -31.01 9.49 -27.03
CA PHE A 127 -30.15 9.19 -28.19
C PHE A 127 -29.00 10.20 -28.24
N THR A 128 -27.77 9.72 -28.26
CA THR A 128 -26.58 10.58 -28.40
C THR A 128 -25.98 10.40 -29.78
N PHE A 129 -25.85 11.50 -30.52
CA PHE A 129 -25.25 11.53 -31.85
C PHE A 129 -23.83 12.15 -31.74
N ASN A 130 -22.87 11.53 -32.40
CA ASN A 130 -21.45 11.93 -32.34
C ASN A 130 -20.92 11.99 -30.91
N GLY A 131 -21.40 11.10 -30.04
CA GLY A 131 -20.89 10.98 -28.67
C GLY A 131 -19.51 10.29 -28.63
N TYR A 132 -18.78 10.52 -27.55
CA TYR A 132 -17.53 9.84 -27.31
C TYR A 132 -17.77 8.38 -26.92
N ASP A 133 -17.06 7.45 -27.57
CA ASP A 133 -17.04 6.05 -27.16
C ASP A 133 -16.01 5.85 -26.03
N SER A 134 -16.52 5.55 -24.86
CA SER A 134 -15.69 5.37 -23.65
C SER A 134 -15.11 3.97 -23.50
N SER A 135 -15.34 3.04 -24.40
CA SER A 135 -14.92 1.64 -24.29
C SER A 135 -13.40 1.51 -24.16
N TYR A 136 -12.65 2.24 -24.98
CA TYR A 136 -11.19 2.24 -24.92
C TYR A 136 -10.66 2.88 -23.66
N ALA A 137 -11.21 4.00 -23.21
CA ALA A 137 -10.82 4.65 -21.97
C ALA A 137 -11.01 3.73 -20.75
N LYS A 138 -12.11 2.97 -20.69
CA LYS A 138 -12.34 1.95 -19.66
C LYS A 138 -11.30 0.83 -19.72
N THR A 139 -10.96 0.37 -20.91
CA THR A 139 -9.92 -0.66 -21.10
C THR A 139 -8.55 -0.17 -20.59
N LEU A 140 -8.20 1.10 -20.83
CA LEU A 140 -6.97 1.71 -20.31
C LEU A 140 -6.96 1.74 -18.77
N GLU A 141 -8.07 2.17 -18.17
CA GLU A 141 -8.23 2.22 -16.72
C GLU A 141 -8.14 0.83 -16.08
N GLU A 142 -8.86 -0.17 -16.63
CA GLU A 142 -8.80 -1.55 -16.17
C GLU A 142 -7.38 -2.14 -16.29
N THR A 143 -6.69 -1.84 -17.38
CA THR A 143 -5.33 -2.31 -17.63
C THR A 143 -4.34 -1.66 -16.67
N SER A 144 -4.44 -0.35 -16.48
CA SER A 144 -3.61 0.39 -15.53
C SER A 144 -3.79 -0.13 -14.09
N SER A 145 -5.04 -0.36 -13.67
CA SER A 145 -5.37 -0.91 -12.37
C SER A 145 -4.76 -2.31 -12.15
N LYS A 146 -4.73 -3.16 -13.18
CA LYS A 146 -4.10 -4.49 -13.11
C LYS A 146 -2.59 -4.40 -12.92
N TYR A 147 -1.91 -3.51 -13.64
CA TYR A 147 -0.47 -3.29 -13.46
C TYR A 147 -0.17 -2.73 -12.08
N GLN A 148 -0.96 -1.76 -11.61
CA GLN A 148 -0.80 -1.18 -10.28
C GLN A 148 -1.01 -2.22 -9.17
N ALA A 149 -2.03 -3.05 -9.28
CA ALA A 149 -2.28 -4.13 -8.32
C ALA A 149 -1.12 -5.13 -8.26
N LYS A 150 -0.53 -5.48 -9.41
CA LYS A 150 0.63 -6.38 -9.49
C LYS A 150 1.85 -5.81 -8.77
N ILE A 151 2.14 -4.53 -8.98
CA ILE A 151 3.25 -3.84 -8.29
C ILE A 151 2.98 -3.77 -6.78
N ASN A 152 1.80 -3.30 -6.39
CA ASN A 152 1.43 -3.13 -4.97
C ASN A 152 1.50 -4.45 -4.21
N GLU A 153 1.08 -5.55 -4.82
CA GLU A 153 1.15 -6.88 -4.22
C GLU A 153 2.60 -7.24 -3.84
N LYS A 154 3.50 -7.17 -4.80
CA LYS A 154 4.91 -7.52 -4.59
C LYS A 154 5.64 -6.53 -3.70
N GLN A 155 5.41 -5.24 -3.91
CA GLN A 155 6.02 -4.19 -3.10
C GLN A 155 5.63 -4.28 -1.62
N THR A 156 4.39 -4.65 -1.34
CA THR A 156 3.89 -4.85 0.02
C THR A 156 4.56 -6.05 0.69
N GLU A 157 4.63 -7.20 0.01
CA GLU A 157 5.27 -8.40 0.50
C GLU A 157 6.75 -8.16 0.81
N TYR A 158 7.49 -7.64 -0.17
CA TYR A 158 8.93 -7.42 -0.03
C TYR A 158 9.29 -6.32 0.95
N SER A 159 8.48 -5.27 1.08
CA SER A 159 8.72 -4.25 2.11
C SER A 159 8.60 -4.81 3.52
N PHE A 160 7.67 -5.74 3.75
CA PHE A 160 7.57 -6.45 5.02
C PHE A 160 8.78 -7.35 5.26
N GLU A 161 9.18 -8.16 4.29
CA GLU A 161 10.36 -9.03 4.38
C GLU A 161 11.65 -8.24 4.60
N LYS A 162 11.82 -7.10 3.93
CA LYS A 162 12.92 -6.16 4.20
C LYS A 162 12.92 -5.61 5.62
N THR A 163 11.76 -5.41 6.22
CA THR A 163 11.67 -5.00 7.63
C THR A 163 12.18 -6.10 8.55
N VAL A 164 11.83 -7.36 8.29
CA VAL A 164 12.36 -8.52 9.01
C VAL A 164 13.88 -8.61 8.84
N ILE A 165 14.38 -8.53 7.62
CA ILE A 165 15.81 -8.54 7.27
C ILE A 165 16.56 -7.43 8.03
N SER A 166 16.03 -6.22 8.03
CA SER A 166 16.62 -5.08 8.75
C SER A 166 16.69 -5.33 10.25
N THR A 167 15.66 -5.93 10.85
CA THR A 167 15.64 -6.29 12.28
C THR A 167 16.72 -7.31 12.61
N ILE A 168 16.88 -8.35 11.77
CA ILE A 168 17.92 -9.37 11.95
C ILE A 168 19.32 -8.74 11.80
N THR A 169 19.54 -7.92 10.79
CA THR A 169 20.81 -7.23 10.54
C THR A 169 21.21 -6.35 11.72
N GLN A 170 20.23 -5.64 12.31
CA GLN A 170 20.46 -4.85 13.50
C GLN A 170 20.85 -5.70 14.71
N LEU A 171 20.18 -6.85 14.91
CA LEU A 171 20.54 -7.81 15.97
C LEU A 171 21.96 -8.33 15.80
N LEU A 172 22.36 -8.79 14.61
CA LEU A 172 23.72 -9.24 14.33
C LEU A 172 24.77 -8.16 14.62
N THR A 173 24.46 -6.90 14.26
CA THR A 173 25.38 -5.77 14.48
C THR A 173 25.56 -5.46 15.97
N VAL A 174 24.45 -5.43 16.74
CA VAL A 174 24.52 -5.15 18.18
C VAL A 174 25.09 -6.34 18.93
N GLU A 175 24.81 -7.58 18.54
CA GLU A 175 25.44 -8.79 19.08
C GLU A 175 26.96 -8.73 18.94
N ASN A 176 27.48 -8.30 17.78
CA ASN A 176 28.93 -8.13 17.58
C ASN A 176 29.52 -7.13 18.56
N SER A 177 28.88 -5.98 18.74
CA SER A 177 29.33 -4.93 19.66
C SER A 177 29.25 -5.39 21.12
N PHE A 178 28.18 -6.12 21.48
CA PHE A 178 27.98 -6.71 22.80
C PHE A 178 29.08 -7.72 23.13
N LEU A 179 29.35 -8.67 22.24
CA LEU A 179 30.40 -9.69 22.46
C LEU A 179 31.80 -9.08 22.64
N GLN A 180 32.13 -8.08 21.81
CA GLN A 180 33.41 -7.38 21.92
C GLN A 180 33.51 -6.59 23.22
N SER A 181 32.48 -5.86 23.61
CA SER A 181 32.45 -5.07 24.84
C SER A 181 32.48 -5.94 26.10
N GLN A 182 31.79 -7.08 26.07
CA GLN A 182 31.82 -8.07 27.14
C GLN A 182 33.23 -8.61 27.34
N PHE A 183 33.91 -8.98 26.25
CA PHE A 183 35.28 -9.48 26.30
C PHE A 183 36.26 -8.45 26.88
N GLU A 184 36.20 -7.21 26.42
CA GLU A 184 37.06 -6.15 26.91
C GLU A 184 36.80 -5.84 28.41
N TYR A 185 35.53 -5.82 28.83
CA TYR A 185 35.18 -5.67 30.25
C TYR A 185 35.76 -6.81 31.09
N GLU A 186 35.61 -8.07 30.72
CA GLU A 186 36.15 -9.21 31.43
C GLU A 186 37.70 -9.18 31.52
N LYS A 187 38.36 -8.77 30.42
CA LYS A 187 39.80 -8.59 30.35
C LYS A 187 40.28 -7.50 31.35
N GLN A 188 39.59 -6.37 31.40
CA GLN A 188 39.91 -5.30 32.36
C GLN A 188 39.63 -5.73 33.81
N ARG A 189 38.54 -6.48 34.02
CA ARG A 189 38.24 -7.05 35.34
C ARG A 189 39.34 -8.00 35.81
N ALA A 190 39.80 -8.89 34.95
CA ALA A 190 40.90 -9.81 35.25
C ALA A 190 42.23 -9.06 35.53
N ALA A 191 42.50 -7.99 34.76
CA ALA A 191 43.66 -7.13 34.99
C ALA A 191 43.60 -6.43 36.38
N MET A 192 42.43 -5.92 36.75
CA MET A 192 42.21 -5.30 38.05
C MET A 192 42.37 -6.32 39.22
N GLU A 193 41.80 -7.53 39.08
CA GLU A 193 41.95 -8.63 40.04
C GLU A 193 43.44 -9.00 40.25
N LYS A 194 44.22 -8.96 39.19
CA LYS A 194 45.66 -9.21 39.22
C LYS A 194 46.41 -8.12 39.99
N ILE A 195 46.07 -6.84 39.79
CA ILE A 195 46.64 -5.69 40.50
C ILE A 195 46.33 -5.79 41.98
N ILE A 196 45.09 -6.13 42.36
CA ILE A 196 44.68 -6.36 43.75
C ILE A 196 45.46 -7.54 44.36
N GLY A 197 45.58 -8.66 43.62
CA GLY A 197 46.31 -9.86 44.07
C GLY A 197 47.79 -9.63 44.25
N MET A 198 48.41 -8.64 43.59
CA MET A 198 49.79 -8.23 43.81
C MET A 198 49.96 -7.30 45.01
N GLY A 199 48.91 -6.92 45.73
CA GLY A 199 48.97 -6.06 46.90
C GLY A 199 49.35 -4.61 46.61
N VAL A 200 48.99 -4.13 45.35
CA VAL A 200 49.23 -2.74 44.99
C VAL A 200 48.31 -1.83 45.80
N GLU A 201 48.87 -0.76 46.38
CA GLU A 201 48.12 0.18 47.23
C GLU A 201 47.02 0.89 46.41
N GLU A 202 45.84 1.06 46.99
CA GLU A 202 44.69 1.73 46.35
C GLU A 202 44.96 3.19 45.97
N SER A 203 45.91 3.82 46.66
CA SER A 203 46.39 5.19 46.42
C SER A 203 47.36 5.31 45.23
N SER A 204 47.82 4.20 44.68
CA SER A 204 48.78 4.19 43.59
C SER A 204 48.14 4.60 42.26
N GLU A 205 48.91 5.25 41.40
CA GLU A 205 48.47 5.62 40.06
C GLU A 205 48.04 4.38 39.23
N VAL A 206 48.75 3.27 39.39
CA VAL A 206 48.45 2.01 38.70
C VAL A 206 47.06 1.48 39.09
N TYR A 207 46.74 1.50 40.39
CA TYR A 207 45.45 1.05 40.89
C TYR A 207 44.31 1.98 40.42
N THR A 208 44.49 3.30 40.55
CA THR A 208 43.49 4.31 40.18
C THR A 208 43.20 4.28 38.66
N THR A 209 44.23 4.20 37.82
CA THR A 209 44.08 4.09 36.38
C THR A 209 43.34 2.81 35.97
N ALA A 210 43.69 1.67 36.54
CA ALA A 210 43.01 0.40 36.28
C ALA A 210 41.55 0.41 36.72
N LYS A 211 41.25 1.03 37.87
CA LYS A 211 39.89 1.19 38.40
C LYS A 211 39.03 2.10 37.47
N GLU A 212 39.57 3.20 36.98
CA GLU A 212 38.89 4.08 36.05
C GLU A 212 38.66 3.39 34.71
N ALA A 213 39.63 2.65 34.17
CA ALA A 213 39.48 1.85 32.99
C ALA A 213 38.35 0.81 33.14
N LEU A 214 38.40 0.03 34.24
CA LEU A 214 37.36 -0.97 34.52
C LEU A 214 35.95 -0.34 34.57
N LYS A 215 35.83 0.84 35.21
CA LYS A 215 34.56 1.55 35.30
C LYS A 215 34.06 1.95 33.90
N THR A 216 34.94 2.50 33.05
CA THR A 216 34.58 2.89 31.68
C THR A 216 34.09 1.70 30.85
N TYR A 217 34.79 0.55 30.90
CA TYR A 217 34.40 -0.66 30.21
C TYR A 217 33.11 -1.26 30.75
N LEU A 218 32.88 -1.19 32.07
CA LEU A 218 31.61 -1.62 32.67
C LEU A 218 30.42 -0.78 32.21
N GLU A 219 30.58 0.54 32.16
CA GLU A 219 29.52 1.44 31.67
C GLU A 219 29.20 1.19 30.21
N ALA A 220 30.23 0.99 29.37
CA ALA A 220 30.04 0.66 27.96
C ALA A 220 29.35 -0.70 27.76
N PHE A 221 29.76 -1.72 28.47
CA PHE A 221 29.16 -3.05 28.46
C PHE A 221 27.69 -3.01 28.92
N ALA A 222 27.42 -2.34 30.06
CA ALA A 222 26.05 -2.24 30.57
C ALA A 222 25.07 -1.54 29.58
N ALA A 223 25.54 -0.51 28.89
CA ALA A 223 24.74 0.17 27.89
C ALA A 223 24.40 -0.74 26.66
N LEU A 224 25.39 -1.54 26.22
CA LEU A 224 25.18 -2.50 25.11
C LEU A 224 24.33 -3.70 25.55
N ASP A 225 24.45 -4.16 26.78
CA ASP A 225 23.63 -5.23 27.36
C ASP A 225 22.14 -4.82 27.42
N GLU A 226 21.87 -3.58 27.86
CA GLU A 226 20.52 -3.02 27.87
C GLU A 226 19.96 -2.90 26.42
N GLN A 227 20.78 -2.39 25.49
CA GLN A 227 20.39 -2.27 24.08
C GLN A 227 20.10 -3.63 23.45
N PHE A 228 20.97 -4.60 23.65
CA PHE A 228 20.80 -5.94 23.09
C PHE A 228 19.58 -6.64 23.68
N SER A 229 19.39 -6.57 25.01
CA SER A 229 18.22 -7.12 25.69
C SER A 229 16.91 -6.52 25.18
N THR A 230 16.89 -5.22 24.91
CA THR A 230 15.72 -4.53 24.33
C THR A 230 15.43 -5.03 22.91
N LEU A 231 16.47 -5.20 22.09
CA LEU A 231 16.32 -5.73 20.73
C LEU A 231 15.84 -7.18 20.73
N LEU A 232 16.32 -8.01 21.64
CA LEU A 232 15.87 -9.39 21.82
C LEU A 232 14.38 -9.44 22.18
N ALA A 233 13.94 -8.59 23.12
CA ALA A 233 12.53 -8.50 23.50
C ALA A 233 11.65 -8.06 22.33
N ASN A 234 12.09 -7.07 21.53
CA ASN A 234 11.39 -6.62 20.35
C ASN A 234 11.34 -7.69 19.26
N TYR A 235 12.44 -8.38 19.01
CA TYR A 235 12.51 -9.49 18.07
C TYR A 235 11.53 -10.61 18.45
N ARG A 236 11.53 -11.02 19.72
CA ARG A 236 10.60 -12.02 20.22
C ARG A 236 9.14 -11.58 20.07
N ALA A 237 8.83 -10.33 20.39
CA ALA A 237 7.48 -9.79 20.23
C ALA A 237 7.04 -9.75 18.76
N PHE A 238 7.99 -9.49 17.84
CA PHE A 238 7.72 -9.37 16.42
C PHE A 238 7.62 -10.72 15.70
N THR A 239 8.49 -11.69 16.06
CA THR A 239 8.58 -12.99 15.37
C THR A 239 7.96 -14.15 16.15
N GLY A 240 7.73 -13.99 17.46
CA GLY A 240 7.33 -15.08 18.36
C GLY A 240 8.46 -16.07 18.68
N LEU A 241 9.69 -15.85 18.17
CA LEU A 241 10.85 -16.73 18.33
C LEU A 241 11.87 -16.16 19.30
N GLU A 242 12.61 -17.05 19.96
CA GLU A 242 13.82 -16.67 20.70
C GLU A 242 14.99 -16.51 19.72
N TRP A 243 15.89 -15.54 20.00
CA TRP A 243 17.06 -15.33 19.17
C TRP A 243 18.17 -16.34 19.51
N ASP A 244 18.56 -17.12 18.52
CA ASP A 244 19.72 -18.03 18.57
C ASP A 244 20.58 -17.87 17.29
N GLY A 245 20.54 -16.67 16.71
CA GLY A 245 21.13 -16.38 15.41
C GLY A 245 20.16 -16.58 14.26
N VAL A 246 20.70 -16.55 13.05
CA VAL A 246 19.95 -16.83 11.82
C VAL A 246 20.74 -17.82 10.95
N GLU A 247 20.04 -18.76 10.33
CA GLU A 247 20.58 -19.63 9.29
C GLU A 247 20.09 -19.14 7.92
N ILE A 248 21.03 -18.97 6.99
CA ILE A 248 20.75 -18.50 5.62
C ILE A 248 21.17 -19.62 4.68
N ASP A 249 20.17 -20.34 4.16
CA ASP A 249 20.36 -21.58 3.41
C ASP A 249 20.86 -21.36 1.97
N SER A 250 20.65 -20.17 1.40
CA SER A 250 20.97 -19.87 0.02
C SER A 250 21.67 -18.52 -0.15
N LEU A 251 22.58 -18.47 -1.10
CA LEU A 251 23.16 -17.21 -1.54
C LEU A 251 22.13 -16.43 -2.36
N PRO A 252 22.03 -15.10 -2.18
CA PRO A 252 21.20 -14.27 -3.04
C PRO A 252 21.58 -14.42 -4.50
N THR A 253 20.58 -14.54 -5.36
CA THR A 253 20.77 -14.56 -6.81
C THR A 253 20.47 -13.17 -7.35
N LEU A 254 21.52 -12.39 -7.64
CA LEU A 254 21.41 -11.04 -8.15
C LEU A 254 21.53 -11.08 -9.69
N GLU A 255 20.38 -11.11 -10.36
CA GLU A 255 20.31 -11.06 -11.82
C GLU A 255 20.07 -9.61 -12.27
N ILE A 256 20.87 -9.18 -13.26
CA ILE A 256 20.65 -7.88 -13.90
C ILE A 256 19.51 -8.07 -14.89
N TYR A 257 18.36 -7.49 -14.58
CA TYR A 257 17.24 -7.45 -15.50
C TYR A 257 17.46 -6.33 -16.53
N SER A 258 17.32 -6.66 -17.80
CA SER A 258 17.21 -5.62 -18.82
C SER A 258 15.80 -5.05 -18.74
N TRP A 259 15.66 -3.79 -18.34
CA TRP A 259 14.37 -3.13 -18.43
C TRP A 259 14.00 -2.94 -19.90
N ASP A 260 12.73 -3.11 -20.20
CA ASP A 260 12.14 -2.80 -21.50
C ASP A 260 10.84 -2.01 -21.33
N GLU A 261 10.23 -1.61 -22.41
CA GLU A 261 8.95 -0.88 -22.39
C GLU A 261 7.78 -1.73 -21.84
N GLY A 262 7.99 -3.03 -21.62
CA GLY A 262 7.02 -3.95 -21.03
C GLY A 262 6.96 -3.91 -19.51
N ASN A 263 7.88 -3.20 -18.84
CA ASN A 263 7.89 -3.06 -17.40
C ASN A 263 6.61 -2.39 -16.89
N SER A 264 6.03 -2.94 -15.83
CA SER A 264 4.72 -2.51 -15.31
C SER A 264 4.70 -1.06 -14.85
N ALA A 265 5.78 -0.56 -14.24
CA ALA A 265 5.86 0.82 -13.77
C ALA A 265 5.92 1.80 -14.94
N VAL A 266 6.70 1.50 -15.98
CA VAL A 266 6.74 2.27 -17.23
C VAL A 266 5.39 2.21 -17.94
N LYS A 267 4.79 1.01 -17.99
CA LYS A 267 3.48 0.81 -18.64
C LYS A 267 2.35 1.59 -17.98
N ILE A 268 2.36 1.72 -16.67
CA ILE A 268 1.39 2.56 -15.96
C ILE A 268 1.50 4.03 -16.40
N GLN A 269 2.71 4.56 -16.58
CA GLN A 269 2.92 5.93 -17.01
C GLN A 269 2.51 6.13 -18.48
N GLU A 270 2.78 5.16 -19.34
CA GLU A 270 2.32 5.14 -20.72
C GLU A 270 0.78 5.15 -20.78
N LEU A 271 0.12 4.25 -20.04
CA LEU A 271 -1.34 4.19 -19.95
C LEU A 271 -1.94 5.47 -19.36
N GLY A 272 -1.26 6.12 -18.42
CA GLY A 272 -1.63 7.44 -17.88
C GLY A 272 -1.61 8.54 -18.96
N TYR A 273 -0.59 8.53 -19.82
CA TYR A 273 -0.53 9.42 -20.97
C TYR A 273 -1.67 9.11 -21.98
N GLU A 274 -1.87 7.85 -22.35
CA GLU A 274 -2.94 7.45 -23.27
C GLU A 274 -4.32 7.82 -22.72
N SER A 275 -4.57 7.59 -21.42
CA SER A 275 -5.81 7.99 -20.75
C SER A 275 -6.05 9.51 -20.80
N SER A 276 -4.99 10.30 -20.58
CA SER A 276 -5.08 11.75 -20.68
C SER A 276 -5.33 12.23 -22.11
N TYR A 277 -4.80 11.52 -23.09
CA TYR A 277 -5.07 11.80 -24.50
C TYR A 277 -6.50 11.41 -24.91
N GLU A 278 -7.03 10.31 -24.38
CA GLU A 278 -8.43 9.93 -24.54
C GLU A 278 -9.38 10.95 -23.88
N ALA A 279 -9.02 11.50 -22.73
CA ALA A 279 -9.77 12.60 -22.10
C ALA A 279 -9.79 13.85 -22.99
N TYR A 280 -8.70 14.16 -23.70
CA TYR A 280 -8.69 15.23 -24.70
C TYR A 280 -9.64 14.91 -25.89
N LYS A 281 -9.58 13.69 -26.44
CA LYS A 281 -10.51 13.28 -27.52
C LYS A 281 -11.97 13.37 -27.06
N LYS A 282 -12.24 12.94 -25.81
CA LYS A 282 -13.55 13.07 -25.18
C LYS A 282 -14.00 14.52 -25.15
N ALA A 283 -13.18 15.44 -24.67
CA ALA A 283 -13.53 16.87 -24.61
C ALA A 283 -13.85 17.46 -25.98
N VAL A 284 -13.07 17.10 -27.01
CA VAL A 284 -13.34 17.53 -28.41
C VAL A 284 -14.65 16.96 -28.94
N THR A 285 -14.94 15.69 -28.67
CA THR A 285 -16.14 15.00 -29.14
C THR A 285 -17.40 15.53 -28.44
N GLU A 286 -17.33 15.65 -27.09
CA GLU A 286 -18.43 16.18 -26.27
C GLU A 286 -18.81 17.62 -26.64
N ALA A 287 -17.84 18.45 -27.02
CA ALA A 287 -18.08 19.80 -27.49
C ALA A 287 -18.90 19.85 -28.79
N ASN A 288 -18.96 18.76 -29.55
CA ASN A 288 -19.65 18.67 -30.84
C ASN A 288 -20.82 17.67 -30.85
N LYS A 289 -21.15 17.06 -29.71
CA LYS A 289 -22.24 16.09 -29.61
C LYS A 289 -23.62 16.76 -29.78
N SER A 290 -24.58 15.98 -30.21
CA SER A 290 -26.01 16.33 -30.19
C SER A 290 -26.78 15.21 -29.49
N THR A 291 -27.84 15.56 -28.77
CA THR A 291 -28.68 14.61 -28.06
C THR A 291 -30.17 14.81 -28.47
N LEU A 292 -30.90 13.70 -28.56
CA LEU A 292 -32.34 13.68 -28.68
C LEU A 292 -32.89 12.89 -27.50
N ALA A 293 -33.50 13.59 -26.56
CA ALA A 293 -34.17 12.97 -25.42
C ALA A 293 -35.66 12.81 -25.73
N VAL A 294 -36.21 11.64 -25.45
CA VAL A 294 -37.62 11.30 -25.54
C VAL A 294 -38.07 10.86 -24.18
N GLN A 295 -39.10 11.52 -23.64
CA GLN A 295 -39.74 11.13 -22.40
C GLN A 295 -41.23 10.97 -22.59
N LEU A 296 -41.79 9.91 -22.05
CA LEU A 296 -43.21 9.68 -21.92
C LEU A 296 -43.56 9.55 -20.47
N SER A 297 -44.55 10.27 -20.00
CA SER A 297 -45.04 10.21 -18.64
C SER A 297 -46.54 10.14 -18.57
N ALA A 298 -47.04 9.42 -17.56
CA ALA A 298 -48.45 9.35 -17.22
C ALA A 298 -48.60 9.56 -15.70
N SER A 299 -49.52 10.39 -15.31
CA SER A 299 -49.85 10.62 -13.89
C SER A 299 -51.36 10.60 -13.65
N ALA A 300 -51.75 10.12 -12.48
CA ALA A 300 -53.14 10.13 -12.04
C ALA A 300 -53.22 10.67 -10.60
N ASP A 301 -54.24 11.42 -10.33
CA ASP A 301 -54.49 11.97 -8.99
C ASP A 301 -55.86 11.56 -8.42
N THR A 302 -56.10 11.89 -7.17
CA THR A 302 -57.37 11.61 -6.45
C THR A 302 -58.52 12.41 -6.98
N ASP A 303 -58.29 13.49 -7.68
CA ASP A 303 -59.35 14.31 -8.31
C ASP A 303 -59.81 13.70 -9.67
N LYS A 304 -59.40 12.42 -9.89
CA LYS A 304 -59.71 11.65 -11.12
C LYS A 304 -59.18 12.31 -12.39
N THR A 305 -58.07 13.07 -12.26
CA THR A 305 -57.38 13.62 -13.41
C THR A 305 -56.33 12.66 -13.85
N LEU A 306 -56.38 12.24 -15.11
CA LEU A 306 -55.32 11.48 -15.75
C LEU A 306 -54.60 12.44 -16.72
N SER A 307 -53.29 12.59 -16.51
CA SER A 307 -52.43 13.37 -17.41
C SER A 307 -51.46 12.47 -18.10
N VAL A 308 -51.35 12.57 -19.40
CA VAL A 308 -50.35 11.90 -20.23
C VAL A 308 -49.56 12.98 -20.94
N SER A 309 -48.27 12.96 -20.84
CA SER A 309 -47.39 13.90 -21.57
C SER A 309 -46.20 13.21 -22.21
N GLY A 310 -45.76 13.78 -23.31
CA GLY A 310 -44.51 13.46 -23.94
C GLY A 310 -43.58 14.65 -23.88
N ASP A 311 -42.27 14.43 -23.89
CA ASP A 311 -41.26 15.45 -24.12
C ASP A 311 -40.28 14.92 -25.16
N LEU A 312 -40.08 15.73 -26.21
CA LEU A 312 -39.09 15.48 -27.26
C LEU A 312 -38.12 16.66 -27.25
N SER A 313 -36.93 16.47 -26.80
CA SER A 313 -35.92 17.52 -26.66
C SER A 313 -34.68 17.20 -27.50
N TYR A 314 -34.35 18.06 -28.43
CA TYR A 314 -33.11 17.99 -29.19
C TYR A 314 -32.17 19.09 -28.73
N THR A 315 -30.95 18.70 -28.35
CA THR A 315 -29.88 19.61 -27.90
C THR A 315 -28.67 19.43 -28.78
N SER A 316 -28.13 20.53 -29.27
CA SER A 316 -26.86 20.63 -29.98
C SER A 316 -25.99 21.72 -29.34
N LYS A 317 -24.74 21.85 -29.75
CA LYS A 317 -23.73 22.74 -29.18
C LYS A 317 -24.24 24.10 -28.69
N ASN A 318 -25.05 24.79 -29.53
CA ASN A 318 -25.46 26.19 -29.31
C ASN A 318 -26.97 26.37 -29.20
N TRP A 319 -27.75 25.34 -29.37
CA TRP A 319 -29.21 25.48 -29.39
C TRP A 319 -29.91 24.20 -28.93
N SER A 320 -31.04 24.38 -28.31
CA SER A 320 -31.97 23.29 -28.00
C SER A 320 -33.39 23.65 -28.42
N VAL A 321 -34.12 22.64 -28.79
CA VAL A 321 -35.56 22.74 -29.10
C VAL A 321 -36.25 21.60 -28.39
N SER A 322 -37.36 21.92 -27.71
CA SER A 322 -38.21 20.89 -27.15
C SER A 322 -39.67 21.07 -27.56
N VAL A 323 -40.35 19.95 -27.69
CA VAL A 323 -41.78 19.86 -27.96
C VAL A 323 -42.39 18.92 -26.96
N ALA A 324 -43.28 19.46 -26.11
CA ALA A 324 -43.95 18.72 -25.07
C ALA A 324 -45.46 18.67 -25.31
N PRO A 325 -45.98 17.67 -26.03
CA PRO A 325 -47.43 17.42 -26.13
C PRO A 325 -47.94 16.82 -24.81
N GLY A 326 -49.12 17.22 -24.42
CA GLY A 326 -49.79 16.71 -23.21
C GLY A 326 -51.32 16.65 -23.41
N VAL A 327 -51.93 15.74 -22.66
CA VAL A 327 -53.39 15.62 -22.53
C VAL A 327 -53.72 15.42 -21.08
N SER A 328 -54.59 16.28 -20.55
CA SER A 328 -55.18 16.13 -19.21
C SER A 328 -56.65 15.77 -19.38
N ILE A 329 -57.08 14.72 -18.73
CA ILE A 329 -58.43 14.17 -18.76
C ILE A 329 -58.99 14.19 -17.32
N ASN A 330 -60.03 14.90 -17.08
CA ASN A 330 -60.84 14.84 -15.85
C ASN A 330 -62.26 14.37 -16.16
N GLU A 331 -63.12 14.25 -15.17
CA GLU A 331 -64.49 13.73 -15.33
C GLU A 331 -65.35 14.55 -16.30
N THR A 332 -65.01 15.80 -16.58
CA THR A 332 -65.82 16.71 -17.34
C THR A 332 -65.15 17.28 -18.58
N GLU A 333 -63.85 17.20 -18.71
CA GLU A 333 -63.08 17.87 -19.73
C GLU A 333 -61.84 17.10 -20.20
N VAL A 334 -61.51 17.19 -21.47
CA VAL A 334 -60.27 16.73 -22.04
C VAL A 334 -59.51 17.95 -22.59
N THR A 335 -58.39 18.25 -21.93
CA THR A 335 -57.59 19.44 -22.24
C THR A 335 -56.28 19.03 -22.92
N PRO A 336 -56.11 19.13 -24.24
CA PRO A 336 -54.85 18.94 -24.92
C PRO A 336 -53.96 20.18 -24.74
N SER A 337 -52.66 19.96 -24.64
CA SER A 337 -51.65 21.01 -24.57
C SER A 337 -50.44 20.66 -25.44
N VAL A 338 -49.81 21.66 -26.02
CA VAL A 338 -48.51 21.50 -26.68
C VAL A 338 -47.65 22.69 -26.30
N THR A 339 -46.51 22.41 -25.69
CA THR A 339 -45.52 23.43 -25.39
C THR A 339 -44.34 23.26 -26.33
N ILE A 340 -43.93 24.34 -27.00
CA ILE A 340 -42.73 24.37 -27.82
C ILE A 340 -41.77 25.41 -27.18
N SER A 341 -40.55 25.01 -26.90
CA SER A 341 -39.53 25.92 -26.41
C SER A 341 -38.26 25.80 -27.23
N GLY A 342 -37.56 26.91 -27.37
CA GLY A 342 -36.25 26.95 -28.00
C GLY A 342 -35.29 27.81 -27.19
N HIS A 343 -34.08 27.34 -27.07
CA HIS A 343 -33.02 28.07 -26.41
C HIS A 343 -31.80 28.11 -27.30
N TRP A 344 -31.17 29.27 -27.40
CA TRP A 344 -29.92 29.47 -28.08
C TRP A 344 -28.89 30.08 -27.11
N SER A 345 -27.66 29.54 -27.09
CA SER A 345 -26.56 30.00 -26.23
C SER A 345 -25.31 30.26 -27.08
N ASN A 346 -24.64 31.33 -26.83
CA ASN A 346 -23.35 31.67 -27.46
C ASN A 346 -22.14 31.28 -26.57
N ASP A 347 -22.30 30.35 -25.63
CA ASP A 347 -21.25 29.93 -24.71
C ASP A 347 -20.30 28.92 -25.37
N THR A 348 -19.47 29.40 -26.31
CA THR A 348 -18.42 28.61 -26.95
C THR A 348 -17.10 28.63 -26.15
N ASP A 349 -16.94 29.56 -25.23
CA ASP A 349 -15.68 29.79 -24.52
C ASP A 349 -15.41 28.73 -23.45
N SER A 350 -16.45 28.18 -22.83
CA SER A 350 -16.32 27.10 -21.85
C SER A 350 -15.79 25.82 -22.49
N SER A 351 -16.38 25.39 -23.59
CA SER A 351 -15.95 24.18 -24.30
C SER A 351 -14.55 24.29 -24.87
N GLN A 352 -14.13 25.47 -25.34
CA GLN A 352 -12.76 25.69 -25.81
C GLN A 352 -11.75 25.68 -24.67
N ARG A 353 -12.12 26.19 -23.49
CA ARG A 353 -11.28 26.11 -22.28
C ARG A 353 -11.12 24.66 -21.83
N GLU A 354 -12.19 23.86 -21.79
CA GLU A 354 -12.15 22.45 -21.46
C GLU A 354 -11.23 21.66 -22.42
N ILE A 355 -11.37 21.86 -23.72
CA ILE A 355 -10.51 21.24 -24.73
C ILE A 355 -9.04 21.63 -24.51
N SER A 356 -8.78 22.93 -24.27
CA SER A 356 -7.42 23.41 -24.05
C SER A 356 -6.82 22.87 -22.77
N THR A 357 -7.62 22.75 -21.71
CA THR A 357 -7.20 22.16 -20.43
C THR A 357 -6.88 20.67 -20.60
N ALA A 358 -7.75 19.93 -21.29
CA ALA A 358 -7.53 18.51 -21.54
C ALA A 358 -6.29 18.26 -22.42
N LEU A 359 -6.03 19.12 -23.42
CA LEU A 359 -4.82 19.06 -24.23
C LEU A 359 -3.56 19.34 -23.39
N ASN A 360 -3.62 20.32 -22.51
CA ASN A 360 -2.50 20.62 -21.62
C ASN A 360 -2.23 19.46 -20.64
N ASN A 361 -3.26 18.87 -20.08
CA ASN A 361 -3.14 17.67 -19.23
C ASN A 361 -2.51 16.50 -19.98
N ALA A 362 -2.90 16.25 -21.24
CA ALA A 362 -2.28 15.23 -22.07
C ALA A 362 -0.78 15.50 -22.32
N LYS A 363 -0.40 16.76 -22.54
CA LYS A 363 1.02 17.14 -22.68
C LYS A 363 1.79 16.98 -21.38
N ILE A 364 1.19 17.33 -20.25
CA ILE A 364 1.81 17.12 -18.91
C ILE A 364 2.03 15.61 -18.70
N ALA A 365 1.02 14.79 -18.95
CA ALA A 365 1.14 13.34 -18.81
C ALA A 365 2.20 12.74 -19.77
N GLN A 366 2.34 13.27 -20.98
CA GLN A 366 3.41 12.90 -21.91
C GLN A 366 4.81 13.22 -21.33
N ASN A 367 4.98 14.42 -20.77
CA ASN A 367 6.24 14.78 -20.14
C ASN A 367 6.53 13.90 -18.92
N THR A 368 5.53 13.62 -18.09
CA THR A 368 5.68 12.70 -16.94
C THR A 368 6.10 11.30 -17.39
N TYR A 369 5.55 10.80 -18.49
CA TYR A 369 5.98 9.52 -19.06
C TYR A 369 7.44 9.54 -19.52
N ILE A 370 7.87 10.61 -20.20
CA ILE A 370 9.28 10.77 -20.64
C ILE A 370 10.22 10.87 -19.43
N GLU A 371 9.84 11.63 -18.41
CA GLU A 371 10.60 11.73 -17.15
C GLU A 371 10.69 10.39 -16.42
N ALA A 372 9.59 9.61 -16.40
CA ALA A 372 9.57 8.28 -15.83
C ALA A 372 10.53 7.31 -16.55
N LEU A 373 10.62 7.37 -17.87
CA LEU A 373 11.59 6.57 -18.65
C LEU A 373 13.03 6.91 -18.26
N ALA A 374 13.35 8.21 -18.12
CA ALA A 374 14.68 8.65 -17.70
C ALA A 374 15.02 8.19 -16.28
N SER A 375 14.10 8.40 -15.33
CA SER A 375 14.23 7.97 -13.94
C SER A 375 14.43 6.45 -13.82
N TYR A 376 13.71 5.69 -14.61
CA TYR A 376 13.82 4.24 -14.66
C TYR A 376 15.19 3.76 -15.16
N SER A 377 15.73 4.47 -16.16
CA SER A 377 17.09 4.21 -16.65
C SER A 377 18.15 4.50 -15.57
N GLU A 378 17.98 5.59 -14.81
CA GLU A 378 18.87 5.94 -13.69
C GLU A 378 18.78 4.92 -12.55
N GLU A 379 17.60 4.46 -12.22
CA GLU A 379 17.36 3.43 -11.20
C GLU A 379 18.03 2.11 -11.59
N ASN A 380 17.90 1.69 -12.84
CA ASN A 380 18.60 0.50 -13.37
C ASN A 380 20.12 0.59 -13.21
N LEU A 381 20.71 1.74 -13.56
CA LEU A 381 22.14 1.98 -13.38
C LEU A 381 22.54 1.92 -11.90
N SER A 382 21.71 2.48 -11.01
CA SER A 382 21.93 2.44 -9.57
C SER A 382 21.92 1.00 -9.04
N LEU A 383 20.95 0.18 -9.47
CA LEU A 383 20.85 -1.23 -9.08
C LEU A 383 22.08 -2.04 -9.58
N ILE A 384 22.52 -1.81 -10.81
CA ILE A 384 23.74 -2.43 -11.35
C ILE A 384 24.97 -2.06 -10.50
N GLN A 385 25.11 -0.81 -10.10
CA GLN A 385 26.20 -0.38 -9.23
C GLN A 385 26.15 -1.05 -7.85
N GLN A 386 24.95 -1.19 -7.26
CA GLN A 386 24.76 -1.88 -5.99
C GLN A 386 25.14 -3.38 -6.10
N ILE A 387 24.79 -4.06 -7.18
CA ILE A 387 25.21 -5.46 -7.44
C ILE A 387 26.73 -5.57 -7.48
N ILE A 388 27.40 -4.71 -8.24
CA ILE A 388 28.88 -4.72 -8.37
C ILE A 388 29.51 -4.47 -7.00
N GLN A 389 29.00 -3.53 -6.22
CA GLN A 389 29.49 -3.24 -4.88
C GLN A 389 29.29 -4.43 -3.93
N TRP A 390 28.11 -5.05 -3.96
CA TRP A 390 27.81 -6.21 -3.13
C TRP A 390 28.71 -7.41 -3.48
N ASP A 391 28.94 -7.70 -4.77
CA ASP A 391 29.83 -8.77 -5.19
C ASP A 391 31.28 -8.55 -4.71
N SER A 392 31.78 -7.31 -4.79
CA SER A 392 33.11 -6.95 -4.26
C SER A 392 33.18 -7.14 -2.74
N GLN A 393 32.15 -6.73 -2.00
CA GLN A 393 32.09 -6.92 -0.54
C GLN A 393 31.97 -8.40 -0.18
N LYS A 394 31.22 -9.18 -0.95
CA LYS A 394 31.08 -10.63 -0.77
C LYS A 394 32.42 -11.35 -0.82
N GLU A 395 33.24 -11.08 -1.83
CA GLU A 395 34.57 -11.67 -1.91
C GLU A 395 35.46 -11.31 -0.71
N GLN A 396 35.42 -10.02 -0.29
CA GLN A 396 36.20 -9.55 0.85
C GLN A 396 35.74 -10.18 2.16
N LYS A 397 34.44 -10.18 2.46
CA LYS A 397 33.89 -10.73 3.72
C LYS A 397 34.07 -12.24 3.80
N GLN A 398 33.96 -12.96 2.66
CA GLN A 398 34.24 -14.39 2.60
C GLN A 398 35.70 -14.69 2.91
N ALA A 399 36.64 -13.91 2.38
CA ALA A 399 38.07 -14.06 2.67
C ALA A 399 38.38 -13.78 4.16
N VAL A 400 37.74 -12.73 4.74
CA VAL A 400 37.88 -12.41 6.18
C VAL A 400 37.33 -13.55 7.03
N LEU A 401 36.16 -14.08 6.75
CA LEU A 401 35.55 -15.19 7.47
C LEU A 401 36.46 -16.43 7.45
N GLN A 402 36.96 -16.79 6.27
CA GLN A 402 37.90 -17.93 6.13
C GLN A 402 39.20 -17.71 6.91
N SER A 403 39.74 -16.49 6.88
CA SER A 403 40.94 -16.12 7.66
C SER A 403 40.69 -16.25 9.16
N LYS A 404 39.56 -15.72 9.66
CA LYS A 404 39.20 -15.80 11.09
C LYS A 404 38.93 -17.24 11.54
N LYS A 405 38.34 -18.08 10.68
CA LYS A 405 38.16 -19.51 10.92
C LYS A 405 39.52 -20.21 11.12
N THR A 406 40.46 -19.97 10.24
CA THR A 406 41.84 -20.54 10.34
C THR A 406 42.55 -20.05 11.61
N LEU A 407 42.39 -18.77 11.98
CA LEU A 407 42.93 -18.22 13.20
C LEU A 407 42.34 -18.88 14.46
N LEU A 408 41.03 -19.13 14.46
CA LEU A 408 40.34 -19.85 15.52
C LEU A 408 40.87 -21.29 15.68
N GLU A 409 40.97 -22.02 14.56
CA GLU A 409 41.52 -23.39 14.55
C GLU A 409 42.95 -23.43 15.11
N ASN A 410 43.79 -22.45 14.72
CA ASN A 410 45.16 -22.33 15.24
C ASN A 410 45.16 -21.98 16.71
N ALA A 411 44.35 -21.03 17.18
CA ALA A 411 44.23 -20.67 18.59
C ALA A 411 43.77 -21.86 19.44
N GLN A 412 42.81 -22.65 18.96
CA GLN A 412 42.37 -23.86 19.63
C GLN A 412 43.51 -24.88 19.77
N ASN A 413 44.24 -25.15 18.68
CA ASN A 413 45.39 -26.06 18.68
C ASN A 413 46.49 -25.60 19.66
N MET A 414 46.81 -24.30 19.68
CA MET A 414 47.81 -23.74 20.59
C MET A 414 47.36 -23.84 22.03
N PHE A 415 46.07 -23.60 22.31
CA PHE A 415 45.50 -23.75 23.64
C PHE A 415 45.55 -25.20 24.14
N ASP A 416 45.18 -26.16 23.28
CA ASP A 416 45.21 -27.60 23.60
C ASP A 416 46.63 -28.11 23.87
N LEU A 417 47.64 -27.48 23.26
CA LEU A 417 49.06 -27.72 23.52
C LEU A 417 49.61 -26.96 24.75
N GLY A 418 48.81 -26.12 25.38
CA GLY A 418 49.22 -25.27 26.50
C GLY A 418 50.16 -24.12 26.12
N LEU A 419 50.17 -23.72 24.83
CA LEU A 419 51.05 -22.68 24.28
C LEU A 419 50.36 -21.31 24.15
N SER A 420 49.05 -21.22 24.37
CA SER A 420 48.30 -19.97 24.42
C SER A 420 47.41 -19.90 25.67
N THR A 421 46.89 -18.72 25.96
CA THR A 421 46.01 -18.48 27.08
C THR A 421 44.55 -18.72 26.73
N GLU A 422 43.68 -18.85 27.73
CA GLU A 422 42.23 -18.90 27.56
C GLU A 422 41.70 -17.62 26.94
N ASP A 423 42.27 -16.46 27.27
CA ASP A 423 41.91 -15.14 26.73
C ASP A 423 42.21 -15.10 25.23
N ASP A 424 43.34 -15.62 24.74
CA ASP A 424 43.71 -15.69 23.32
C ASP A 424 42.69 -16.54 22.53
N LEU A 425 42.25 -17.67 23.09
CA LEU A 425 41.24 -18.53 22.48
C LEU A 425 39.88 -17.85 22.48
N CYS A 426 39.49 -17.19 23.56
CA CYS A 426 38.25 -16.46 23.66
C CYS A 426 38.20 -15.32 22.63
N GLU A 427 39.26 -14.53 22.48
CA GLU A 427 39.41 -13.48 21.49
C GLU A 427 39.27 -14.04 20.07
N ALA A 428 39.87 -15.15 19.76
CA ALA A 428 39.77 -15.80 18.45
C ALA A 428 38.34 -16.27 18.15
N LYS A 429 37.61 -16.81 19.16
CA LYS A 429 36.18 -17.20 19.03
C LYS A 429 35.29 -15.99 18.74
N ILE A 430 35.45 -14.91 19.47
CA ILE A 430 34.68 -13.67 19.26
C ILE A 430 34.97 -13.10 17.91
N ASN A 431 36.21 -13.00 17.48
CA ASN A 431 36.61 -12.51 16.20
C ASN A 431 36.00 -13.34 15.03
N TYR A 432 35.94 -14.68 15.20
CA TYR A 432 35.28 -15.55 14.22
C TYR A 432 33.77 -15.30 14.19
N LYS A 433 33.11 -15.23 15.37
CA LYS A 433 31.68 -14.99 15.47
C LYS A 433 31.27 -13.64 14.87
N VAL A 434 32.07 -12.59 15.11
CA VAL A 434 31.87 -11.26 14.49
C VAL A 434 31.96 -11.36 12.96
N ALA A 435 32.98 -12.04 12.43
CA ALA A 435 33.12 -12.22 10.99
C ALA A 435 31.98 -13.06 10.38
N GLU A 436 31.48 -14.06 11.12
CA GLU A 436 30.33 -14.85 10.70
C GLU A 436 29.04 -14.00 10.65
N ASN A 437 28.79 -13.18 11.68
CA ASN A 437 27.65 -12.29 11.72
C ASN A 437 27.72 -11.21 10.63
N GLU A 438 28.92 -10.65 10.37
CA GLU A 438 29.13 -9.71 9.26
C GLU A 438 28.89 -10.34 7.88
N TRP A 439 29.29 -11.61 7.72
CA TRP A 439 28.96 -12.37 6.50
C TRP A 439 27.47 -12.59 6.34
N LYS A 440 26.78 -13.00 7.39
CA LYS A 440 25.30 -13.15 7.40
C LYS A 440 24.59 -11.84 7.10
N ALA A 441 25.04 -10.73 7.69
CA ALA A 441 24.49 -9.40 7.42
C ALA A 441 24.62 -9.02 5.94
N LEU A 442 25.76 -9.31 5.32
CA LEU A 442 25.96 -9.07 3.89
C LEU A 442 25.05 -9.95 3.00
N LEU A 443 24.81 -11.21 3.38
CA LEU A 443 23.86 -12.08 2.66
C LEU A 443 22.43 -11.53 2.75
N LEU A 444 22.03 -11.02 3.92
CA LEU A 444 20.74 -10.36 4.13
C LEU A 444 20.60 -9.08 3.31
N GLU A 445 21.67 -8.28 3.19
CA GLU A 445 21.72 -7.12 2.30
C GLU A 445 21.50 -7.53 0.84
N GLY A 446 22.15 -8.61 0.39
CA GLY A 446 21.95 -9.18 -0.94
C GLY A 446 20.53 -9.64 -1.20
N LEU A 447 19.88 -10.29 -0.22
CA LEU A 447 18.45 -10.67 -0.33
C LEU A 447 17.54 -9.43 -0.42
N SER A 448 17.83 -8.38 0.35
CA SER A 448 17.12 -7.12 0.23
C SER A 448 17.27 -6.49 -1.16
N LEU A 449 18.48 -6.55 -1.73
CA LEU A 449 18.74 -6.07 -3.09
C LEU A 449 18.05 -6.95 -4.14
N GLN A 450 17.99 -8.27 -3.92
CA GLN A 450 17.21 -9.17 -4.79
C GLN A 450 15.73 -8.78 -4.85
N HIS A 451 15.12 -8.44 -3.71
CA HIS A 451 13.74 -7.95 -3.69
C HIS A 451 13.58 -6.64 -4.49
N ASP A 452 14.55 -5.71 -4.41
CA ASP A 452 14.51 -4.48 -5.22
C ASP A 452 14.60 -4.78 -6.72
N LEU A 453 15.44 -5.71 -7.11
CA LEU A 453 15.57 -6.17 -8.50
C LEU A 453 14.29 -6.83 -9.00
N GLU A 454 13.65 -7.66 -8.17
CA GLU A 454 12.40 -8.33 -8.54
C GLU A 454 11.23 -7.34 -8.66
N ILE A 455 11.16 -6.30 -7.80
CA ILE A 455 10.18 -5.21 -7.94
C ILE A 455 10.46 -4.43 -9.22
N PHE A 456 11.72 -4.14 -9.50
CA PHE A 456 12.15 -3.42 -10.69
C PHE A 456 11.80 -4.18 -11.98
N ALA A 457 11.86 -5.51 -11.97
CA ALA A 457 11.59 -6.37 -13.12
C ALA A 457 10.09 -6.59 -13.41
N ILE A 458 9.18 -6.21 -12.51
CA ILE A 458 7.72 -6.36 -12.69
C ILE A 458 7.23 -5.38 -13.76
#